data_7c2215db93027e8e7daf7d65b5f2bfff
#
_entry.id   7c2215db93027e8e7daf7d65b5f2bfff
#
_cell.length_a   1.000
_cell.length_b   1.000
_cell.length_c   1.000
_cell.angle_alpha   90.00
_cell.angle_beta   90.00
_cell.angle_gamma   90.00
#
_symmetry.space_group_name_H-M   'P 1'
#
loop_
_entity.id
_entity.type
_entity.pdbx_description
1 polymer ?
#
loop_
_entity_poly.entity_id
_entity_poly.type
_entity_poly.pdbx_seq_one_letter_code
_entity_poly.pdbx_strand_id
1 'polypeptide(L)'
;VKITESTSDHINIRLKPDNKRLDEVVIKTKKHKYSRKNNPAVELMKKVIEHKKQTDLSNRDFYQYNKYQKIMLALNDVNTDTLRSKRFQKHPWLKEQLERCDYTGKVILPISVDETVSQKIYRKHPHSEKTIIKGQNSTGINDLFQTGDIMTTVLKDVFTDVNIYDDQIRMLQYPFTSPIGKDAIAFYRFYIEDTIYVDKDKCIHLNFLPNNQQDFGFRGDIYIMADSSY
;
A
#
# COMPACT_ATOMS: atom_id res chain seq x y z
N VAL A 1 -31.88 12.93 29.47
CA VAL A 1 -32.01 12.88 30.94
C VAL A 1 -32.20 14.33 31.40
N LYS A 2 -33.31 14.62 32.05
CA LYS A 2 -33.49 15.94 32.72
C LYS A 2 -32.86 15.83 34.10
N ILE A 3 -31.92 16.68 34.39
CA ILE A 3 -31.25 16.78 35.69
C ILE A 3 -32.10 17.74 36.52
N THR A 4 -32.59 17.31 37.69
CA THR A 4 -33.33 18.11 38.68
C THR A 4 -32.50 18.18 39.96
N GLU A 5 -32.75 19.14 40.82
CA GLU A 5 -31.99 19.37 42.08
C GLU A 5 -31.97 18.17 43.05
N SER A 6 -32.79 17.16 42.82
CA SER A 6 -32.81 15.92 43.60
C SER A 6 -32.01 14.74 42.96
N THR A 7 -31.23 15.01 41.91
CA THR A 7 -30.43 13.97 41.25
C THR A 7 -29.18 13.73 42.10
N SER A 8 -28.96 12.45 42.51
CA SER A 8 -27.80 12.08 43.31
C SER A 8 -26.49 12.29 42.52
N ASP A 9 -25.40 12.57 43.23
CA ASP A 9 -24.06 12.85 42.66
C ASP A 9 -23.46 11.67 41.83
N HIS A 10 -24.12 10.51 41.83
CA HIS A 10 -23.69 9.35 41.10
C HIS A 10 -24.78 8.87 40.13
N ILE A 11 -24.59 9.16 38.83
CA ILE A 11 -25.46 8.68 37.76
C ILE A 11 -24.82 7.46 37.13
N ASN A 12 -25.38 6.27 37.38
CA ASN A 12 -24.99 5.05 36.71
C ASN A 12 -25.72 4.89 35.35
N ILE A 13 -25.01 5.14 34.26
CA ILE A 13 -25.54 4.97 32.90
C ILE A 13 -25.12 3.61 32.38
N ARG A 14 -26.06 2.68 32.21
CA ARG A 14 -25.85 1.44 31.45
C ARG A 14 -26.17 1.69 29.98
N LEU A 15 -25.14 1.73 29.15
CA LEU A 15 -25.30 1.73 27.71
C LEU A 15 -25.63 0.31 27.23
N LYS A 16 -26.72 0.15 26.48
CA LYS A 16 -26.98 -1.08 25.72
C LYS A 16 -26.28 -0.93 24.36
N PRO A 17 -25.48 -1.92 23.93
CA PRO A 17 -24.92 -1.89 22.58
C PRO A 17 -26.10 -1.92 21.59
N ASP A 18 -26.22 -0.90 20.75
CA ASP A 18 -27.17 -0.88 19.64
C ASP A 18 -26.52 -1.64 18.46
N ASN A 19 -26.70 -2.96 18.44
CA ASN A 19 -26.26 -3.82 17.35
C ASN A 19 -27.22 -3.71 16.17
N LYS A 20 -27.44 -2.50 15.64
CA LYS A 20 -28.00 -2.37 14.31
C LYS A 20 -26.95 -2.85 13.32
N ARG A 21 -27.03 -4.12 12.94
CA ARG A 21 -26.42 -4.57 11.70
C ARG A 21 -27.09 -3.77 10.59
N LEU A 22 -26.32 -2.85 10.02
CA LEU A 22 -26.66 -2.32 8.72
C LEU A 22 -26.54 -3.50 7.76
N ASP A 23 -27.66 -3.94 7.20
CA ASP A 23 -27.65 -4.91 6.13
C ASP A 23 -26.82 -4.32 4.99
N GLU A 24 -25.81 -5.07 4.57
CA GLU A 24 -24.95 -4.69 3.45
C GLU A 24 -25.82 -4.50 2.22
N VAL A 25 -26.03 -3.25 1.82
CA VAL A 25 -26.71 -2.94 0.56
C VAL A 25 -25.74 -3.28 -0.55
N VAL A 26 -25.77 -4.53 -1.02
CA VAL A 26 -25.03 -4.95 -2.20
C VAL A 26 -25.67 -4.29 -3.42
N ILE A 27 -25.21 -3.10 -3.76
CA ILE A 27 -25.55 -2.46 -5.03
C ILE A 27 -24.84 -3.25 -6.13
N LYS A 28 -25.53 -4.21 -6.72
CA LYS A 28 -25.06 -4.87 -7.94
C LYS A 28 -25.18 -3.86 -9.09
N THR A 29 -24.20 -3.01 -9.24
CA THR A 29 -24.05 -2.18 -10.44
C THR A 29 -23.89 -3.12 -11.64
N LYS A 30 -24.67 -2.89 -12.70
CA LYS A 30 -24.45 -3.55 -13.99
C LYS A 30 -23.00 -3.29 -14.37
N LYS A 31 -22.20 -4.35 -14.55
CA LYS A 31 -20.79 -4.24 -14.96
C LYS A 31 -20.77 -3.58 -16.35
N HIS A 32 -20.61 -2.26 -16.39
CA HIS A 32 -20.36 -1.59 -17.66
C HIS A 32 -19.01 -2.09 -18.20
N LYS A 33 -19.02 -2.47 -19.49
CA LYS A 33 -17.79 -2.86 -20.17
C LYS A 33 -16.82 -1.67 -20.12
N TYR A 34 -15.62 -1.88 -19.63
CA TYR A 34 -14.59 -0.85 -19.56
C TYR A 34 -14.31 -0.29 -20.96
N SER A 35 -14.29 1.01 -21.09
CA SER A 35 -13.91 1.73 -22.31
C SER A 35 -12.85 2.77 -21.96
N ARG A 36 -11.85 2.93 -22.81
CA ARG A 36 -10.87 4.02 -22.71
C ARG A 36 -11.39 5.32 -23.33
N LYS A 37 -12.32 5.18 -24.29
CA LYS A 37 -12.89 6.32 -25.00
C LYS A 37 -13.90 7.05 -24.12
N ASN A 38 -13.78 8.34 -23.99
CA ASN A 38 -14.63 9.19 -23.16
C ASN A 38 -14.66 8.77 -21.67
N ASN A 39 -13.52 8.30 -21.16
CA ASN A 39 -13.37 7.89 -19.77
C ASN A 39 -12.64 8.98 -18.98
N PRO A 40 -13.28 9.63 -18.01
CA PRO A 40 -12.68 10.73 -17.26
C PRO A 40 -11.43 10.29 -16.47
N ALA A 41 -11.36 9.03 -15.99
CA ALA A 41 -10.15 8.51 -15.34
C ALA A 41 -8.97 8.46 -16.33
N VAL A 42 -9.22 8.04 -17.56
CA VAL A 42 -8.19 7.98 -18.61
C VAL A 42 -7.73 9.38 -19.01
N GLU A 43 -8.65 10.34 -19.14
CA GLU A 43 -8.29 11.71 -19.47
C GLU A 43 -7.47 12.38 -18.35
N LEU A 44 -7.80 12.10 -17.09
CA LEU A 44 -7.02 12.57 -15.95
C LEU A 44 -5.62 11.94 -15.97
N MET A 45 -5.51 10.63 -16.17
CA MET A 45 -4.21 9.93 -16.22
C MET A 45 -3.33 10.41 -17.39
N LYS A 46 -3.90 10.75 -18.54
CA LYS A 46 -3.14 11.36 -19.65
C LYS A 46 -2.48 12.65 -19.20
N LYS A 47 -3.22 13.51 -18.51
CA LYS A 47 -2.67 14.79 -18.00
C LYS A 47 -1.55 14.54 -16.97
N VAL A 48 -1.75 13.59 -16.05
CA VAL A 48 -0.72 13.19 -15.07
C VAL A 48 0.55 12.71 -15.77
N ILE A 49 0.43 11.83 -16.78
CA ILE A 49 1.56 11.30 -17.53
C ILE A 49 2.29 12.41 -18.31
N GLU A 50 1.54 13.34 -18.88
CA GLU A 50 2.08 14.49 -19.61
C GLU A 50 2.89 15.42 -18.70
N HIS A 51 2.39 15.67 -17.49
CA HIS A 51 3.02 16.58 -16.52
C HIS A 51 4.01 15.91 -15.57
N LYS A 52 4.11 14.58 -15.55
CA LYS A 52 4.93 13.83 -14.57
C LYS A 52 6.38 14.33 -14.43
N LYS A 53 6.97 14.87 -15.52
CA LYS A 53 8.34 15.41 -15.48
C LYS A 53 8.47 16.65 -14.61
N GLN A 54 7.40 17.40 -14.41
CA GLN A 54 7.40 18.63 -13.60
C GLN A 54 7.33 18.30 -12.10
N THR A 55 6.66 17.19 -11.76
CA THR A 55 6.47 16.72 -10.38
C THR A 55 7.55 15.73 -9.94
N ASP A 56 8.29 15.14 -10.87
CA ASP A 56 9.40 14.23 -10.58
C ASP A 56 10.53 14.95 -9.83
N LEU A 57 10.80 14.49 -8.61
CA LEU A 57 11.87 15.03 -7.76
C LEU A 57 13.24 14.92 -8.39
N SER A 58 13.49 13.92 -9.25
CA SER A 58 14.78 13.75 -9.93
C SER A 58 15.15 14.92 -10.85
N ASN A 59 14.17 15.71 -11.28
CA ASN A 59 14.37 16.92 -12.09
C ASN A 59 14.68 18.18 -11.27
N ARG A 60 14.58 18.12 -9.96
CA ARG A 60 14.91 19.23 -9.07
C ARG A 60 16.43 19.34 -8.87
N ASP A 61 16.93 20.57 -8.73
CA ASP A 61 18.34 20.81 -8.44
C ASP A 61 18.74 20.36 -7.03
N PHE A 62 17.80 20.42 -6.11
CA PHE A 62 17.96 19.98 -4.73
C PHE A 62 16.63 19.44 -4.20
N TYR A 63 16.68 18.30 -3.49
CA TYR A 63 15.56 17.82 -2.70
C TYR A 63 16.01 17.06 -1.44
N GLN A 64 15.12 17.01 -0.48
CA GLN A 64 15.28 16.26 0.76
C GLN A 64 13.91 15.67 1.16
N TYR A 65 13.90 14.41 1.57
CA TYR A 65 12.71 13.78 2.15
C TYR A 65 13.07 12.77 3.23
N ASN A 66 12.11 12.52 4.13
CA ASN A 66 12.16 11.40 5.06
C ASN A 66 11.40 10.22 4.45
N LYS A 67 12.00 9.03 4.50
CA LYS A 67 11.44 7.77 4.01
C LYS A 67 11.23 6.84 5.19
N TYR A 68 9.99 6.39 5.38
CA TYR A 68 9.68 5.22 6.20
C TYR A 68 9.44 4.03 5.27
N GLN A 69 10.10 2.93 5.53
CA GLN A 69 9.95 1.70 4.78
C GLN A 69 9.70 0.55 5.75
N LYS A 70 8.62 -0.18 5.52
CA LYS A 70 8.31 -1.43 6.23
C LYS A 70 8.26 -2.56 5.21
N ILE A 71 9.06 -3.59 5.45
CA ILE A 71 9.14 -4.78 4.63
C ILE A 71 8.70 -5.94 5.51
N MET A 72 7.66 -6.64 5.08
CA MET A 72 7.17 -7.82 5.76
C MET A 72 7.25 -9.02 4.83
N LEU A 73 7.94 -10.06 5.29
CA LEU A 73 7.87 -11.38 4.68
C LEU A 73 6.95 -12.24 5.52
N ALA A 74 5.95 -12.85 4.88
CA ALA A 74 4.98 -13.69 5.58
C ALA A 74 4.64 -14.95 4.79
N LEU A 75 4.34 -16.04 5.51
CA LEU A 75 3.62 -17.17 4.91
C LEU A 75 2.18 -16.75 4.66
N ASN A 76 1.74 -16.91 3.43
CA ASN A 76 0.38 -16.53 3.02
C ASN A 76 -0.57 -17.72 3.12
N ASP A 77 -1.85 -17.44 3.37
CA ASP A 77 -2.93 -18.42 3.36
C ASP A 77 -2.74 -19.55 4.37
N VAL A 78 -2.44 -19.18 5.63
CA VAL A 78 -2.28 -20.15 6.73
C VAL A 78 -3.65 -20.75 7.06
N ASN A 79 -3.85 -21.98 6.61
CA ASN A 79 -5.10 -22.72 6.77
C ASN A 79 -5.03 -23.72 7.94
N THR A 80 -6.14 -24.41 8.18
CA THR A 80 -6.27 -25.38 9.27
C THR A 80 -5.24 -26.51 9.16
N ASP A 81 -4.89 -26.94 7.95
CA ASP A 81 -3.92 -28.03 7.75
C ASP A 81 -2.50 -27.55 8.06
N THR A 82 -2.17 -26.31 7.66
CA THR A 82 -0.91 -25.65 8.06
C THR A 82 -0.78 -25.60 9.58
N LEU A 83 -1.86 -25.22 10.30
CA LEU A 83 -1.89 -25.14 11.76
C LEU A 83 -1.75 -26.51 12.45
N ARG A 84 -2.13 -27.61 11.79
CA ARG A 84 -1.96 -28.99 12.26
C ARG A 84 -0.57 -29.55 11.99
N SER A 85 0.26 -28.85 11.23
CA SER A 85 1.60 -29.33 10.88
C SER A 85 2.47 -29.52 12.14
N LYS A 86 3.44 -30.45 12.03
CA LYS A 86 4.39 -30.75 13.14
C LYS A 86 5.13 -29.50 13.65
N ARG A 87 5.37 -28.51 12.78
CA ARG A 87 6.05 -27.25 13.13
C ARG A 87 5.20 -26.41 14.07
N PHE A 88 3.91 -26.21 13.76
CA PHE A 88 2.99 -25.50 14.64
C PHE A 88 2.69 -26.24 15.93
N GLN A 89 2.71 -27.58 15.91
CA GLN A 89 2.56 -28.37 17.12
C GLN A 89 3.75 -28.25 18.05
N LYS A 90 4.98 -28.19 17.51
CA LYS A 90 6.20 -28.01 18.30
C LYS A 90 6.36 -26.59 18.84
N HIS A 91 5.77 -25.60 18.17
CA HIS A 91 5.89 -24.17 18.50
C HIS A 91 4.49 -23.54 18.61
N PRO A 92 3.71 -23.85 19.67
CA PRO A 92 2.31 -23.37 19.80
C PRO A 92 2.17 -21.84 19.76
N TRP A 93 3.19 -21.13 20.23
CA TRP A 93 3.26 -19.67 20.25
C TRP A 93 3.21 -19.03 18.84
N LEU A 94 3.50 -19.78 17.76
CA LEU A 94 3.35 -19.28 16.38
C LEU A 94 1.91 -18.89 16.05
N LYS A 95 0.92 -19.49 16.75
CA LYS A 95 -0.49 -19.15 16.55
C LYS A 95 -0.82 -17.74 17.04
N GLU A 96 -0.07 -17.25 18.02
CA GLU A 96 -0.23 -15.89 18.55
C GLU A 96 0.34 -14.82 17.62
N GLN A 97 1.21 -15.24 16.68
CA GLN A 97 1.80 -14.35 15.66
C GLN A 97 0.97 -14.28 14.37
N LEU A 98 -0.16 -14.97 14.31
CA LEU A 98 -1.02 -14.95 13.12
C LEU A 98 -1.72 -13.60 13.01
N GLU A 99 -1.65 -13.03 11.84
CA GLU A 99 -2.30 -11.76 11.50
C GLU A 99 -3.25 -11.94 10.31
N ARG A 100 -4.16 -11.01 10.15
CA ARG A 100 -4.98 -10.93 8.94
C ARG A 100 -4.38 -9.89 8.01
N CYS A 101 -4.11 -10.28 6.78
CA CYS A 101 -3.61 -9.36 5.76
C CYS A 101 -4.73 -8.40 5.34
N ASP A 102 -4.52 -7.10 5.48
CA ASP A 102 -5.50 -6.05 5.15
C ASP A 102 -5.87 -6.05 3.66
N TYR A 103 -4.94 -6.43 2.78
CA TYR A 103 -5.15 -6.43 1.32
C TYR A 103 -5.91 -7.65 0.82
N THR A 104 -5.67 -8.83 1.40
CA THR A 104 -6.23 -10.09 0.90
C THR A 104 -7.29 -10.67 1.81
N GLY A 105 -7.39 -10.20 3.06
CA GLY A 105 -8.24 -10.76 4.11
C GLY A 105 -7.80 -12.16 4.58
N LYS A 106 -6.72 -12.71 4.04
CA LYS A 106 -6.21 -14.04 4.39
C LYS A 106 -5.40 -14.01 5.67
N VAL A 107 -5.35 -15.15 6.36
CA VAL A 107 -4.49 -15.32 7.53
C VAL A 107 -3.05 -15.51 7.07
N ILE A 108 -2.14 -14.71 7.61
CA ILE A 108 -0.71 -14.74 7.34
C ILE A 108 0.07 -15.01 8.63
N LEU A 109 1.26 -15.56 8.47
CA LEU A 109 2.25 -15.66 9.54
C LEU A 109 3.47 -14.81 9.18
N PRO A 110 3.69 -13.65 9.80
CA PRO A 110 4.91 -12.88 9.60
C PRO A 110 6.15 -13.68 9.99
N ILE A 111 7.12 -13.76 9.08
CA ILE A 111 8.42 -14.42 9.30
C ILE A 111 9.46 -13.39 9.65
N SER A 112 9.46 -12.25 8.92
CA SER A 112 10.36 -11.14 9.13
C SER A 112 9.61 -9.83 8.90
N VAL A 113 9.86 -8.87 9.77
CA VAL A 113 9.39 -7.49 9.62
C VAL A 113 10.59 -6.57 9.81
N ASP A 114 10.97 -5.87 8.77
CA ASP A 114 12.06 -4.91 8.75
C ASP A 114 11.51 -3.50 8.55
N GLU A 115 11.81 -2.60 9.48
CA GLU A 115 11.38 -1.21 9.47
C GLU A 115 12.60 -0.29 9.45
N THR A 116 12.58 0.67 8.54
CA THR A 116 13.69 1.64 8.41
C THR A 116 13.14 3.04 8.25
N VAL A 117 13.64 3.98 9.02
CA VAL A 117 13.45 5.42 8.86
C VAL A 117 14.74 6.03 8.37
N SER A 118 14.68 6.66 7.21
CA SER A 118 15.86 7.29 6.60
C SER A 118 15.53 8.68 6.08
N GLN A 119 16.55 9.49 5.91
CA GLN A 119 16.48 10.79 5.26
C GLN A 119 17.38 10.75 4.03
N LYS A 120 16.78 11.07 2.87
CA LYS A 120 17.52 11.21 1.61
C LYS A 120 17.72 12.68 1.32
N ILE A 121 18.95 13.05 0.96
CA ILE A 121 19.37 14.40 0.57
C ILE A 121 20.03 14.27 -0.79
N TYR A 122 19.58 15.05 -1.74
CA TYR A 122 20.07 15.05 -3.11
C TYR A 122 20.38 16.44 -3.60
N ARG A 123 21.48 16.58 -4.37
CA ARG A 123 21.86 17.78 -5.10
C ARG A 123 22.33 17.38 -6.49
N LYS A 124 21.82 18.08 -7.51
CA LYS A 124 22.10 17.78 -8.92
C LYS A 124 23.48 18.27 -9.37
N HIS A 125 23.82 19.51 -9.00
CA HIS A 125 25.08 20.13 -9.42
C HIS A 125 25.84 20.78 -8.26
N PRO A 126 27.12 20.37 -7.95
CA PRO A 126 27.72 19.10 -8.35
C PRO A 126 26.94 17.93 -7.77
N HIS A 127 26.87 16.84 -8.51
CA HIS A 127 26.09 15.68 -8.08
C HIS A 127 26.55 15.17 -6.71
N SER A 128 25.59 15.06 -5.81
CA SER A 128 25.82 14.51 -4.47
C SER A 128 24.52 13.91 -3.95
N GLU A 129 24.64 12.71 -3.41
CA GLU A 129 23.52 12.01 -2.78
C GLU A 129 23.97 11.44 -1.44
N LYS A 130 23.15 11.59 -0.41
CA LYS A 130 23.39 11.07 0.93
C LYS A 130 22.10 10.50 1.51
N THR A 131 22.18 9.26 2.01
CA THR A 131 21.11 8.64 2.80
C THR A 131 21.57 8.51 4.24
N ILE A 132 20.81 9.05 5.17
CA ILE A 132 21.06 8.98 6.60
C ILE A 132 19.99 8.07 7.22
N ILE A 133 20.40 6.94 7.77
CA ILE A 133 19.51 6.05 8.52
C ILE A 133 19.30 6.66 9.90
N LYS A 134 18.05 7.01 10.23
CA LYS A 134 17.65 7.60 11.51
C LYS A 134 17.21 6.55 12.53
N GLY A 135 16.69 5.43 12.05
CA GLY A 135 16.28 4.30 12.87
C GLY A 135 16.05 3.06 12.04
N GLN A 136 16.32 1.93 12.62
CA GLN A 136 16.10 0.62 12.02
C GLN A 136 15.65 -0.35 13.10
N ASN A 137 14.65 -1.16 12.81
CA ASN A 137 14.17 -2.24 13.64
C ASN A 137 13.93 -3.47 12.78
N SER A 138 14.36 -4.63 13.26
CA SER A 138 14.15 -5.91 12.58
C SER A 138 13.63 -6.89 13.61
N THR A 139 12.48 -7.48 13.33
CA THR A 139 11.83 -8.48 14.16
C THR A 139 11.42 -9.68 13.31
N GLY A 140 11.39 -10.87 13.89
CA GLY A 140 10.93 -12.04 13.16
C GLY A 140 11.34 -13.36 13.77
N ILE A 141 10.93 -14.41 13.09
CA ILE A 141 11.12 -15.82 13.47
C ILE A 141 12.01 -16.55 12.45
N ASN A 142 12.95 -15.82 11.84
CA ASN A 142 13.82 -16.30 10.77
C ASN A 142 14.55 -17.60 11.10
N ASP A 143 15.01 -17.75 12.34
CA ASP A 143 15.76 -18.92 12.80
C ASP A 143 14.94 -20.23 12.70
N LEU A 144 13.63 -20.13 12.83
CA LEU A 144 12.75 -21.30 12.72
C LEU A 144 12.60 -21.82 11.29
N PHE A 145 12.78 -20.96 10.31
CA PHE A 145 12.54 -21.28 8.90
C PHE A 145 13.81 -21.55 8.11
N GLN A 146 14.99 -21.40 8.71
CA GLN A 146 16.31 -21.59 8.07
C GLN A 146 16.40 -20.91 6.69
N THR A 147 15.70 -19.77 6.56
CA THR A 147 15.60 -19.05 5.29
C THR A 147 16.85 -18.19 5.02
N GLY A 148 17.69 -18.05 6.00
CA GLY A 148 19.05 -17.51 5.96
C GLY A 148 19.37 -16.44 4.93
N ASP A 149 20.58 -16.49 4.42
CA ASP A 149 21.15 -15.50 3.48
C ASP A 149 20.43 -15.40 2.13
N ILE A 150 19.76 -16.48 1.68
CA ILE A 150 19.04 -16.48 0.40
C ILE A 150 17.87 -15.50 0.45
N MET A 151 17.14 -15.49 1.55
CA MET A 151 16.00 -14.58 1.71
C MET A 151 16.44 -13.13 1.83
N THR A 152 17.51 -12.87 2.55
CA THR A 152 18.08 -11.52 2.68
C THR A 152 18.57 -10.98 1.34
N THR A 153 19.14 -11.83 0.49
CA THR A 153 19.58 -11.47 -0.85
C THR A 153 18.39 -11.19 -1.76
N VAL A 154 17.39 -12.08 -1.79
CA VAL A 154 16.16 -11.88 -2.56
C VAL A 154 15.45 -10.60 -2.13
N LEU A 155 15.36 -10.33 -0.83
CA LEU A 155 14.74 -9.12 -0.31
C LEU A 155 15.48 -7.85 -0.73
N LYS A 156 16.80 -7.84 -0.74
CA LYS A 156 17.61 -6.69 -1.20
C LYS A 156 17.35 -6.39 -2.68
N ASP A 157 17.22 -7.40 -3.51
CA ASP A 157 16.99 -7.24 -4.96
C ASP A 157 15.53 -6.84 -5.26
N VAL A 158 14.58 -7.27 -4.43
CA VAL A 158 13.15 -6.94 -4.58
C VAL A 158 12.86 -5.51 -4.17
N PHE A 159 13.57 -5.00 -3.17
CA PHE A 159 13.27 -3.74 -2.50
C PHE A 159 14.25 -2.62 -2.86
N THR A 160 14.70 -2.59 -4.12
CA THR A 160 15.30 -1.39 -4.68
C THR A 160 14.31 -0.23 -4.61
N ASP A 161 14.84 0.99 -4.56
CA ASP A 161 13.99 2.19 -4.56
C ASP A 161 13.08 2.18 -5.79
N VAL A 162 11.77 2.08 -5.55
CA VAL A 162 10.76 2.13 -6.60
C VAL A 162 10.49 3.59 -6.95
N ASN A 163 10.85 3.98 -8.16
CA ASN A 163 10.50 5.29 -8.71
C ASN A 163 9.34 5.14 -9.69
N ILE A 164 8.15 5.59 -9.30
CA ILE A 164 6.94 5.50 -10.14
C ILE A 164 7.00 6.43 -11.36
N TYR A 165 7.89 7.44 -11.35
CA TYR A 165 8.07 8.37 -12.49
C TYR A 165 8.83 7.72 -13.65
N ASP A 166 9.54 6.61 -13.43
CA ASP A 166 10.11 5.82 -14.50
C ASP A 166 9.00 5.17 -15.34
N ASP A 167 9.24 4.95 -16.62
CA ASP A 167 8.26 4.27 -17.47
C ASP A 167 8.12 2.79 -17.12
N GLN A 168 9.20 2.20 -16.62
CA GLN A 168 9.24 0.82 -16.15
C GLN A 168 9.94 0.73 -14.79
N ILE A 169 9.35 0.01 -13.90
CA ILE A 169 9.87 -0.28 -12.55
C ILE A 169 10.43 -1.70 -12.57
N ARG A 170 11.71 -1.86 -12.24
CA ARG A 170 12.32 -3.20 -12.16
C ARG A 170 12.10 -3.79 -10.78
N MET A 171 11.47 -4.98 -10.75
CA MET A 171 11.32 -5.79 -9.56
C MET A 171 11.73 -7.23 -9.89
N LEU A 172 12.59 -7.84 -9.09
CA LEU A 172 13.09 -9.20 -9.33
C LEU A 172 13.60 -9.41 -10.76
N GLN A 173 14.31 -8.43 -11.30
CA GLN A 173 14.85 -8.40 -12.68
C GLN A 173 13.77 -8.33 -13.79
N TYR A 174 12.49 -8.32 -13.46
CA TYR A 174 11.41 -8.14 -14.42
C TYR A 174 11.00 -6.66 -14.52
N PRO A 175 10.80 -6.15 -15.74
CA PRO A 175 10.27 -4.83 -15.94
C PRO A 175 8.74 -4.84 -15.79
N PHE A 176 8.23 -4.01 -14.91
CA PHE A 176 6.80 -3.75 -14.72
C PHE A 176 6.46 -2.37 -15.26
N THR A 177 5.41 -2.26 -16.03
CA THR A 177 4.93 -0.96 -16.49
C THR A 177 4.50 -0.09 -15.31
N SER A 178 5.06 1.11 -15.19
CA SER A 178 4.64 2.05 -14.16
C SER A 178 3.19 2.50 -14.40
N PRO A 179 2.37 2.69 -13.34
CA PRO A 179 1.00 3.18 -13.48
C PRO A 179 0.91 4.61 -14.03
N ILE A 180 2.01 5.37 -13.99
CA ILE A 180 2.15 6.69 -14.63
C ILE A 180 3.21 6.71 -15.75
N GLY A 181 3.64 5.54 -16.21
CA GLY A 181 4.53 5.38 -17.37
C GLY A 181 3.83 5.74 -18.67
N LYS A 182 4.60 5.97 -19.73
CA LYS A 182 4.07 6.32 -21.06
C LYS A 182 3.07 5.31 -21.61
N ASP A 183 3.26 4.02 -21.30
CA ASP A 183 2.43 2.92 -21.77
C ASP A 183 1.27 2.57 -20.78
N ALA A 184 1.14 3.32 -19.68
CA ALA A 184 0.18 3.02 -18.62
C ALA A 184 -1.27 2.95 -19.13
N ILE A 185 -1.68 3.88 -20.00
CA ILE A 185 -3.05 3.90 -20.55
C ILE A 185 -3.35 2.66 -21.40
N ALA A 186 -2.34 2.12 -22.08
CA ALA A 186 -2.49 0.90 -22.86
C ALA A 186 -2.50 -0.35 -21.98
N PHE A 187 -1.76 -0.33 -20.89
CA PHE A 187 -1.53 -1.49 -20.03
C PHE A 187 -2.57 -1.62 -18.92
N TYR A 188 -3.04 -0.51 -18.34
CA TYR A 188 -3.96 -0.49 -17.20
C TYR A 188 -5.37 -0.05 -17.56
N ARG A 189 -6.32 -0.43 -16.70
CA ARG A 189 -7.66 0.16 -16.58
C ARG A 189 -7.66 1.07 -15.38
N PHE A 190 -8.23 2.26 -15.53
CA PHE A 190 -8.34 3.26 -14.48
C PHE A 190 -9.79 3.56 -14.18
N TYR A 191 -10.14 3.63 -12.89
CA TYR A 191 -11.47 3.91 -12.40
C TYR A 191 -11.38 5.03 -11.36
N ILE A 192 -12.19 6.07 -11.50
CA ILE A 192 -12.38 7.04 -10.43
C ILE A 192 -13.35 6.40 -9.43
N GLU A 193 -12.91 6.27 -8.18
CA GLU A 193 -13.74 5.74 -7.10
C GLU A 193 -14.48 6.87 -6.40
N ASP A 194 -13.75 7.83 -5.87
CA ASP A 194 -14.29 8.97 -5.14
C ASP A 194 -13.33 10.16 -5.10
N THR A 195 -13.63 11.12 -4.23
CA THR A 195 -12.77 12.24 -3.91
C THR A 195 -12.59 12.30 -2.41
N ILE A 196 -11.36 12.19 -1.95
CA ILE A 196 -11.01 12.17 -0.54
C ILE A 196 -10.05 13.31 -0.19
N TYR A 197 -9.84 13.52 1.10
CA TYR A 197 -8.80 14.41 1.60
C TYR A 197 -7.64 13.58 2.13
N VAL A 198 -6.44 13.82 1.58
CA VAL A 198 -5.18 13.29 2.09
C VAL A 198 -4.49 14.43 2.82
N ASP A 199 -4.27 14.29 4.12
CA ASP A 199 -3.91 15.38 5.01
C ASP A 199 -4.91 16.55 4.94
N LYS A 200 -4.59 17.59 4.17
CA LYS A 200 -5.45 18.77 3.99
C LYS A 200 -5.83 18.99 2.52
N ASP A 201 -5.25 18.21 1.64
CA ASP A 201 -5.39 18.38 0.21
C ASP A 201 -6.49 17.48 -0.34
N LYS A 202 -7.34 18.09 -1.16
CA LYS A 202 -8.41 17.36 -1.85
C LYS A 202 -7.80 16.55 -3.00
N CYS A 203 -8.04 15.24 -2.99
CA CYS A 203 -7.49 14.31 -3.97
C CYS A 203 -8.60 13.53 -4.67
N ILE A 204 -8.40 13.28 -5.96
CA ILE A 204 -9.19 12.34 -6.74
C ILE A 204 -8.57 10.96 -6.53
N HIS A 205 -9.35 10.04 -6.01
CA HIS A 205 -8.96 8.66 -5.77
C HIS A 205 -9.27 7.81 -7.01
N LEU A 206 -8.23 7.20 -7.57
CA LEU A 206 -8.35 6.26 -8.67
C LEU A 206 -7.87 4.88 -8.25
N ASN A 207 -8.63 3.88 -8.64
CA ASN A 207 -8.19 2.49 -8.62
C ASN A 207 -7.67 2.09 -10.01
N PHE A 208 -6.61 1.28 -10.05
CA PHE A 208 -6.06 0.77 -11.30
C PHE A 208 -5.69 -0.70 -11.23
N LEU A 209 -5.81 -1.39 -12.35
CA LEU A 209 -5.45 -2.79 -12.51
C LEU A 209 -5.04 -3.10 -13.95
N PRO A 210 -4.22 -4.15 -14.21
CA PRO A 210 -3.86 -4.56 -15.56
C PRO A 210 -5.09 -4.88 -16.41
N ASN A 211 -5.03 -4.56 -17.70
CA ASN A 211 -6.09 -4.89 -18.66
C ASN A 211 -6.35 -6.39 -18.74
N ASN A 212 -5.30 -7.16 -18.76
CA ASN A 212 -5.33 -8.60 -18.74
C ASN A 212 -4.88 -9.08 -17.35
N GLN A 213 -5.69 -9.92 -16.73
CA GLN A 213 -5.41 -10.43 -15.38
C GLN A 213 -4.17 -11.36 -15.32
N GLN A 214 -3.70 -11.82 -16.47
CA GLN A 214 -2.50 -12.67 -16.58
C GLN A 214 -1.22 -11.86 -16.76
N ASP A 215 -1.34 -10.55 -17.05
CA ASP A 215 -0.16 -9.70 -17.21
C ASP A 215 0.46 -9.37 -15.85
N PHE A 216 1.79 -9.43 -15.81
CA PHE A 216 2.53 -8.98 -14.64
C PHE A 216 2.49 -7.45 -14.58
N GLY A 217 1.74 -6.93 -13.64
CA GLY A 217 1.56 -5.49 -13.44
C GLY A 217 1.13 -5.16 -12.02
N PHE A 218 1.22 -3.90 -11.70
CA PHE A 218 0.74 -3.38 -10.42
C PHE A 218 -0.78 -3.33 -10.38
N ARG A 219 -1.31 -3.37 -9.18
CA ARG A 219 -2.71 -3.12 -8.87
C ARG A 219 -2.74 -2.27 -7.60
N GLY A 220 -3.59 -1.28 -7.56
CA GLY A 220 -3.68 -0.43 -6.38
C GLY A 220 -4.45 0.85 -6.63
N ASP A 221 -4.14 1.82 -5.79
CA ASP A 221 -4.81 3.10 -5.74
C ASP A 221 -3.83 4.24 -5.99
N ILE A 222 -4.31 5.28 -6.67
CA ILE A 222 -3.58 6.51 -6.95
C ILE A 222 -4.43 7.67 -6.45
N TYR A 223 -3.79 8.57 -5.72
CA TYR A 223 -4.41 9.79 -5.23
C TYR A 223 -3.78 10.98 -5.96
N ILE A 224 -4.59 11.70 -6.72
CA ILE A 224 -4.17 12.82 -7.56
C ILE A 224 -4.77 14.10 -7.01
N MET A 225 -3.96 15.11 -6.80
CA MET A 225 -4.42 16.40 -6.29
C MET A 225 -5.47 17.01 -7.24
N ALA A 226 -6.60 17.44 -6.67
CA ALA A 226 -7.73 17.96 -7.46
C ALA A 226 -7.52 19.37 -8.00
N ASP A 227 -6.48 20.07 -7.51
CA ASP A 227 -6.11 21.42 -7.94
C ASP A 227 -5.29 21.48 -9.23
N SER A 228 -5.12 20.32 -9.91
CA SER A 228 -4.33 20.18 -11.13
C SER A 228 -2.81 20.45 -10.96
N SER A 229 -2.28 20.29 -9.74
CA SER A 229 -0.83 20.39 -9.47
C SER A 229 -0.08 19.06 -9.71
N TYR A 230 -0.63 18.22 -10.56
CA TYR A 230 -0.07 16.91 -10.95
C TYR A 230 0.99 16.98 -12.04
#